data_b0a1a0928e25bb6a9bde68bb008288b0
#
_entry.id   b0a1a0928e25bb6a9bde68bb008288b0
#
_cell.length_a   1.000
_cell.length_b   1.000
_cell.length_c   1.000
_cell.angle_alpha   90.00
_cell.angle_beta   90.00
_cell.angle_gamma   90.00
#
_symmetry.space_group_name_H-M   'P 1'
#
loop_
_entity.id
_entity.type
_entity.pdbx_description
1 polymer ?
#
loop_
_entity_poly.entity_id
_entity_poly.type
_entity_poly.pdbx_seq_one_letter_code
_entity_poly.pdbx_strand_id
1 'polypeptide(L)'
;MHLVGAAIEVDGLVKRYGATEAVQGVSVTVAEGETYGYLGPNGSGKTTTIRCLLGLLRPTSGSMRVLGSDVARDLGSILSRIGHIPGEFGLWPQMTGRECLDYLGSLHPRKPVHAAELCNRFELGDADLDKEVRFYSRGMRQKIAIVQAFQHDPELVILDEPTEGLDPVMKERFMDLLREQRAKGGTVFLSSHILTEVEECADRVAVLRAGRVVKEAPIEELAESRVRHCVVTFKEPPDDLSVLDLEGVSNLRGDSEVVRFDYRGDMGILIARLAGVGVRDFVAEPASLREAFFEVYAGEER
;
A
#
# COMPACT_ATOMS: atom_id res chain seq x y z
N MET A 1 -4.60 6.63 -28.13
CA MET A 1 -4.65 6.89 -26.67
C MET A 1 -6.00 6.35 -26.20
N HIS A 2 -6.04 5.09 -25.74
CA HIS A 2 -7.27 4.56 -25.15
C HIS A 2 -7.55 5.37 -23.88
N LEU A 3 -8.76 5.91 -23.76
CA LEU A 3 -9.25 6.46 -22.51
C LEU A 3 -9.28 5.27 -21.54
N VAL A 4 -8.34 5.23 -20.61
CA VAL A 4 -8.31 4.24 -19.54
C VAL A 4 -9.54 4.54 -18.67
N GLY A 5 -10.44 3.58 -18.53
CA GLY A 5 -11.62 3.71 -17.67
C GLY A 5 -11.19 3.85 -16.21
N ALA A 6 -12.08 4.37 -15.37
CA ALA A 6 -11.86 4.37 -13.93
C ALA A 6 -12.44 3.10 -13.31
N ALA A 7 -11.59 2.35 -12.60
CA ALA A 7 -12.03 1.18 -11.83
C ALA A 7 -12.72 1.57 -10.51
N ILE A 8 -12.28 2.69 -9.90
CA ILE A 8 -12.91 3.26 -8.70
C ILE A 8 -13.03 4.77 -8.89
N GLU A 9 -14.20 5.32 -8.62
CA GLU A 9 -14.45 6.75 -8.56
C GLU A 9 -15.16 7.06 -7.23
N VAL A 10 -14.57 7.91 -6.43
CA VAL A 10 -15.13 8.42 -5.18
C VAL A 10 -15.20 9.92 -5.27
N ASP A 11 -16.38 10.50 -5.05
CA ASP A 11 -16.60 11.94 -5.08
C ASP A 11 -17.22 12.41 -3.78
N GLY A 12 -16.50 13.24 -3.03
CA GLY A 12 -16.94 13.91 -1.81
C GLY A 12 -17.42 12.94 -0.72
N LEU A 13 -16.84 11.75 -0.58
CA LEU A 13 -17.26 10.75 0.38
C LEU A 13 -17.16 11.26 1.81
N VAL A 14 -18.29 11.28 2.53
CA VAL A 14 -18.36 11.57 3.96
C VAL A 14 -18.99 10.39 4.69
N LYS A 15 -18.38 10.00 5.82
CA LYS A 15 -18.95 9.02 6.74
C LYS A 15 -18.85 9.50 8.18
N ARG A 16 -19.99 9.59 8.84
CA ARG A 16 -20.13 9.98 10.25
C ARG A 16 -20.65 8.82 11.09
N TYR A 17 -20.12 8.71 12.30
CA TYR A 17 -20.62 7.85 13.38
C TYR A 17 -20.98 8.74 14.59
N GLY A 18 -22.24 9.08 14.72
CA GLY A 18 -22.66 10.07 15.71
C GLY A 18 -21.97 11.42 15.47
N ALA A 19 -21.21 11.89 16.45
CA ALA A 19 -20.43 13.13 16.37
C ALA A 19 -19.09 12.99 15.65
N THR A 20 -18.60 11.75 15.44
CA THR A 20 -17.28 11.50 14.84
C THR A 20 -17.39 11.38 13.32
N GLU A 21 -16.64 12.20 12.61
CA GLU A 21 -16.52 12.16 11.15
C GLU A 21 -15.28 11.34 10.75
N ALA A 22 -15.52 10.07 10.41
CA ALA A 22 -14.44 9.12 10.10
C ALA A 22 -13.87 9.31 8.69
N VAL A 23 -14.67 9.83 7.75
CA VAL A 23 -14.25 10.21 6.39
C VAL A 23 -14.85 11.56 6.08
N GLN A 24 -14.03 12.49 5.59
CA GLN A 24 -14.33 13.92 5.51
C GLN A 24 -14.15 14.46 4.09
N GLY A 25 -15.05 14.11 3.16
CA GLY A 25 -15.03 14.63 1.79
C GLY A 25 -13.91 14.04 0.94
N VAL A 26 -13.65 12.74 1.07
CA VAL A 26 -12.64 12.06 0.25
C VAL A 26 -13.11 11.97 -1.19
N SER A 27 -12.23 12.40 -2.12
CA SER A 27 -12.38 12.21 -3.56
C SER A 27 -11.11 11.56 -4.10
N VAL A 28 -11.23 10.40 -4.74
CA VAL A 28 -10.13 9.65 -5.37
C VAL A 28 -10.63 8.95 -6.62
N THR A 29 -9.72 8.80 -7.58
CA THR A 29 -9.99 8.06 -8.82
C THR A 29 -8.86 7.06 -9.06
N VAL A 30 -9.21 5.79 -9.26
CA VAL A 30 -8.27 4.70 -9.57
C VAL A 30 -8.53 4.27 -11.01
N ALA A 31 -7.48 4.25 -11.84
CA ALA A 31 -7.58 3.81 -13.22
C ALA A 31 -7.68 2.27 -13.32
N GLU A 32 -8.27 1.78 -14.41
CA GLU A 32 -8.23 0.33 -14.72
C GLU A 32 -6.79 -0.12 -14.96
N GLY A 33 -6.40 -1.26 -14.38
CA GLY A 33 -5.05 -1.81 -14.47
C GLY A 33 -4.01 -1.11 -13.58
N GLU A 34 -4.43 -0.17 -12.72
CA GLU A 34 -3.56 0.53 -11.78
C GLU A 34 -3.45 -0.23 -10.45
N THR A 35 -2.27 -0.20 -9.84
CA THR A 35 -2.10 -0.51 -8.42
C THR A 35 -2.08 0.80 -7.63
N TYR A 36 -3.13 1.02 -6.85
CA TYR A 36 -3.34 2.24 -6.08
C TYR A 36 -3.16 2.00 -4.59
N GLY A 37 -2.21 2.70 -4.00
CA GLY A 37 -1.94 2.69 -2.56
C GLY A 37 -2.85 3.66 -1.80
N TYR A 38 -3.46 3.21 -0.70
CA TYR A 38 -4.29 4.02 0.18
C TYR A 38 -3.67 4.02 1.58
N LEU A 39 -2.76 4.94 1.82
CA LEU A 39 -1.82 4.95 2.93
C LEU A 39 -2.27 5.87 4.06
N GLY A 40 -2.08 5.46 5.29
CA GLY A 40 -2.37 6.31 6.46
C GLY A 40 -2.31 5.55 7.78
N PRO A 41 -2.19 6.24 8.91
CA PRO A 41 -2.15 5.61 10.22
C PRO A 41 -3.48 4.91 10.57
N ASN A 42 -3.45 4.12 11.64
CA ASN A 42 -4.67 3.54 12.18
C ASN A 42 -5.65 4.65 12.59
N GLY A 43 -6.92 4.48 12.27
CA GLY A 43 -7.95 5.49 12.52
C GLY A 43 -8.02 6.63 11.50
N SER A 44 -7.21 6.64 10.42
CA SER A 44 -7.27 7.67 9.39
C SER A 44 -8.50 7.61 8.48
N GLY A 45 -9.29 6.52 8.52
CA GLY A 45 -10.50 6.35 7.71
C GLY A 45 -10.38 5.30 6.59
N LYS A 46 -9.23 4.61 6.42
CA LYS A 46 -8.99 3.62 5.35
C LYS A 46 -10.06 2.53 5.30
N THR A 47 -10.20 1.75 6.36
CA THR A 47 -11.21 0.67 6.47
C THR A 47 -12.62 1.19 6.29
N THR A 48 -12.93 2.40 6.78
CA THR A 48 -14.25 3.01 6.60
C THR A 48 -14.54 3.31 5.13
N THR A 49 -13.57 3.85 4.40
CA THR A 49 -13.67 4.09 2.95
C THR A 49 -13.86 2.77 2.20
N ILE A 50 -13.05 1.76 2.49
CA ILE A 50 -13.15 0.42 1.87
C ILE A 50 -14.54 -0.19 2.12
N ARG A 51 -15.04 -0.13 3.35
CA ARG A 51 -16.38 -0.65 3.68
C ARG A 51 -17.49 0.10 2.95
N CYS A 52 -17.32 1.39 2.67
CA CYS A 52 -18.26 2.14 1.83
C CYS A 52 -18.18 1.69 0.36
N LEU A 53 -16.98 1.50 -0.20
CA LEU A 53 -16.77 1.00 -1.57
C LEU A 53 -17.38 -0.39 -1.80
N LEU A 54 -17.36 -1.23 -0.77
CA LEU A 54 -17.95 -2.57 -0.79
C LEU A 54 -19.44 -2.62 -0.42
N GLY A 55 -20.08 -1.45 -0.22
CA GLY A 55 -21.49 -1.36 0.19
C GLY A 55 -21.77 -1.90 1.59
N LEU A 56 -20.75 -2.26 2.36
CA LEU A 56 -20.89 -2.73 3.76
C LEU A 56 -21.29 -1.59 4.71
N LEU A 57 -20.98 -0.36 4.33
CA LEU A 57 -21.38 0.85 5.04
C LEU A 57 -22.02 1.85 4.07
N ARG A 58 -23.18 2.35 4.43
CA ARG A 58 -23.81 3.44 3.69
C ARG A 58 -23.07 4.75 4.00
N PRO A 59 -22.62 5.53 2.99
CA PRO A 59 -22.03 6.85 3.22
C PRO A 59 -23.06 7.81 3.82
N THR A 60 -22.57 8.85 4.51
CA THR A 60 -23.41 9.96 4.98
C THR A 60 -23.74 10.90 3.83
N SER A 61 -22.76 11.17 2.95
CA SER A 61 -22.90 11.89 1.68
C SER A 61 -21.78 11.52 0.72
N GLY A 62 -21.84 12.01 -0.51
CA GLY A 62 -20.94 11.69 -1.60
C GLY A 62 -21.43 10.54 -2.45
N SER A 63 -20.72 10.26 -3.54
CA SER A 63 -21.06 9.20 -4.49
C SER A 63 -19.84 8.31 -4.78
N MET A 64 -20.10 7.05 -5.14
CA MET A 64 -19.07 6.09 -5.46
C MET A 64 -19.49 5.21 -6.64
N ARG A 65 -18.55 5.01 -7.56
CA ARG A 65 -18.69 4.05 -8.66
C ARG A 65 -17.51 3.08 -8.60
N VAL A 66 -17.79 1.82 -8.87
CA VAL A 66 -16.79 0.76 -8.92
C VAL A 66 -17.04 -0.06 -10.18
N LEU A 67 -15.99 -0.23 -11.01
CA LEU A 67 -16.05 -0.89 -12.31
C LEU A 67 -17.20 -0.35 -13.19
N GLY A 68 -17.36 1.00 -13.18
CA GLY A 68 -18.37 1.73 -13.92
C GLY A 68 -19.78 1.69 -13.33
N SER A 69 -20.04 0.91 -12.27
CA SER A 69 -21.35 0.73 -11.64
C SER A 69 -21.51 1.55 -10.36
N ASP A 70 -22.69 2.04 -10.08
CA ASP A 70 -23.01 2.79 -8.85
C ASP A 70 -23.14 1.83 -7.65
N VAL A 71 -22.34 2.05 -6.61
CA VAL A 71 -22.29 1.18 -5.42
C VAL A 71 -23.66 1.09 -4.71
N ALA A 72 -24.45 2.14 -4.74
CA ALA A 72 -25.76 2.17 -4.07
C ALA A 72 -26.85 1.40 -4.84
N ARG A 73 -26.65 1.14 -6.14
CA ARG A 73 -27.67 0.55 -7.02
C ARG A 73 -27.33 -0.84 -7.51
N ASP A 74 -26.05 -1.07 -7.83
CA ASP A 74 -25.61 -2.25 -8.59
C ASP A 74 -24.62 -3.12 -7.82
N LEU A 75 -24.70 -3.14 -6.48
CA LEU A 75 -23.74 -3.79 -5.58
C LEU A 75 -23.49 -5.27 -5.94
N GLY A 76 -24.53 -6.04 -6.29
CA GLY A 76 -24.38 -7.46 -6.64
C GLY A 76 -23.51 -7.68 -7.89
N SER A 77 -23.67 -6.84 -8.92
CA SER A 77 -22.83 -6.87 -10.11
C SER A 77 -21.38 -6.51 -9.81
N ILE A 78 -21.16 -5.52 -8.95
CA ILE A 78 -19.83 -5.09 -8.50
C ILE A 78 -19.14 -6.21 -7.75
N LEU A 79 -19.75 -6.76 -6.71
CA LEU A 79 -19.15 -7.79 -5.85
C LEU A 79 -18.81 -9.09 -6.61
N SER A 80 -19.54 -9.40 -7.67
CA SER A 80 -19.24 -10.56 -8.53
C SER A 80 -17.95 -10.42 -9.37
N ARG A 81 -17.30 -9.27 -9.34
CA ARG A 81 -16.08 -8.95 -10.12
C ARG A 81 -14.90 -8.58 -9.22
N ILE A 82 -15.12 -8.52 -7.89
CA ILE A 82 -14.14 -8.06 -6.92
C ILE A 82 -13.60 -9.21 -6.08
N GLY A 83 -12.28 -9.19 -5.81
CA GLY A 83 -11.65 -9.90 -4.70
C GLY A 83 -11.47 -8.95 -3.50
N HIS A 84 -11.72 -9.43 -2.28
CA HIS A 84 -11.58 -8.60 -1.10
C HIS A 84 -10.85 -9.32 0.03
N ILE A 85 -9.85 -8.65 0.62
CA ILE A 85 -9.23 -9.04 1.89
C ILE A 85 -9.63 -7.98 2.93
N PRO A 86 -10.44 -8.33 3.94
CA PRO A 86 -10.77 -7.42 5.03
C PRO A 86 -9.62 -7.34 6.03
N GLY A 87 -9.45 -6.20 6.72
CA GLY A 87 -8.43 -6.00 7.75
C GLY A 87 -8.57 -6.94 8.94
N GLU A 88 -9.78 -7.40 9.24
CA GLU A 88 -10.07 -8.49 10.17
C GLU A 88 -10.84 -9.57 9.43
N PHE A 89 -10.20 -10.71 9.19
CA PHE A 89 -10.80 -11.84 8.50
C PHE A 89 -11.35 -12.86 9.50
N GLY A 90 -12.66 -12.82 9.70
CA GLY A 90 -13.39 -13.78 10.51
C GLY A 90 -13.76 -15.02 9.71
N LEU A 91 -13.24 -16.17 10.11
CA LEU A 91 -13.62 -17.49 9.57
C LEU A 91 -14.44 -18.26 10.62
N TRP A 92 -15.17 -19.28 10.17
CA TRP A 92 -15.95 -20.16 11.05
C TRP A 92 -15.02 -21.09 11.83
N PRO A 93 -14.95 -20.99 13.17
CA PRO A 93 -13.96 -21.72 13.97
C PRO A 93 -14.03 -23.24 13.85
N GLN A 94 -15.22 -23.79 13.58
CA GLN A 94 -15.49 -25.24 13.48
C GLN A 94 -15.30 -25.82 12.09
N MET A 95 -15.18 -24.97 11.08
CA MET A 95 -14.89 -25.42 9.72
C MET A 95 -13.39 -25.61 9.53
N THR A 96 -13.03 -26.54 8.66
CA THR A 96 -11.66 -26.67 8.16
C THR A 96 -11.34 -25.54 7.17
N GLY A 97 -10.06 -25.30 6.90
CA GLY A 97 -9.66 -24.32 5.87
C GLY A 97 -10.23 -24.66 4.50
N ARG A 98 -10.26 -25.95 4.15
CA ARG A 98 -10.83 -26.45 2.89
C ARG A 98 -12.32 -26.12 2.80
N GLU A 99 -13.09 -26.49 3.83
CA GLU A 99 -14.52 -26.16 3.89
C GLU A 99 -14.79 -24.66 3.80
N CYS A 100 -13.95 -23.84 4.42
CA CYS A 100 -14.06 -22.38 4.32
C CYS A 100 -13.82 -21.90 2.88
N LEU A 101 -12.78 -22.39 2.18
CA LEU A 101 -12.50 -22.00 0.80
C LEU A 101 -13.59 -22.49 -0.15
N ASP A 102 -14.06 -23.71 0.00
CA ASP A 102 -15.14 -24.29 -0.82
C ASP A 102 -16.44 -23.50 -0.61
N TYR A 103 -16.78 -23.19 0.64
CA TYR A 103 -17.96 -22.39 0.97
C TYR A 103 -17.88 -20.98 0.36
N LEU A 104 -16.78 -20.26 0.61
CA LEU A 104 -16.59 -18.91 0.06
C LEU A 104 -16.56 -18.93 -1.47
N GLY A 105 -15.90 -19.93 -2.07
CA GLY A 105 -15.90 -20.13 -3.53
C GLY A 105 -17.29 -20.39 -4.09
N SER A 106 -18.15 -21.10 -3.35
CA SER A 106 -19.54 -21.38 -3.77
C SER A 106 -20.46 -20.17 -3.75
N LEU A 107 -20.14 -19.16 -2.95
CA LEU A 107 -20.89 -17.89 -2.89
C LEU A 107 -20.63 -16.99 -4.09
N HIS A 108 -19.53 -17.20 -4.80
CA HIS A 108 -19.15 -16.40 -5.93
C HIS A 108 -19.70 -17.00 -7.25
N PRO A 109 -20.24 -16.18 -8.19
CA PRO A 109 -20.80 -16.70 -9.44
C PRO A 109 -19.73 -17.30 -10.39
N ARG A 110 -18.47 -16.88 -10.26
CA ARG A 110 -17.33 -17.45 -11.01
C ARG A 110 -16.71 -18.61 -10.22
N LYS A 111 -16.25 -19.64 -10.92
CA LYS A 111 -15.59 -20.80 -10.29
C LYS A 111 -14.22 -20.40 -9.72
N PRO A 112 -13.77 -21.03 -8.60
CA PRO A 112 -12.48 -20.79 -7.98
C PRO A 112 -11.34 -21.51 -8.74
N VAL A 113 -11.05 -21.08 -9.96
CA VAL A 113 -10.10 -21.75 -10.88
C VAL A 113 -8.65 -21.74 -10.41
N HIS A 114 -8.28 -20.79 -9.55
CA HIS A 114 -6.90 -20.63 -9.05
C HIS A 114 -6.71 -21.11 -7.60
N ALA A 115 -7.72 -21.70 -6.95
CA ALA A 115 -7.64 -22.06 -5.53
C ALA A 115 -6.46 -23.00 -5.21
N ALA A 116 -6.27 -24.07 -6.00
CA ALA A 116 -5.20 -25.04 -5.77
C ALA A 116 -3.80 -24.45 -5.99
N GLU A 117 -3.62 -23.65 -7.03
CA GLU A 117 -2.36 -22.94 -7.32
C GLU A 117 -2.00 -21.99 -6.18
N LEU A 118 -2.97 -21.17 -5.73
CA LEU A 118 -2.78 -20.23 -4.65
C LEU A 118 -2.49 -20.91 -3.31
N CYS A 119 -3.17 -22.02 -3.00
CA CYS A 119 -2.85 -22.82 -1.82
C CYS A 119 -1.39 -23.29 -1.84
N ASN A 120 -0.91 -23.82 -2.97
CA ASN A 120 0.48 -24.22 -3.13
C ASN A 120 1.45 -23.03 -2.98
N ARG A 121 1.14 -21.90 -3.60
CA ARG A 121 1.95 -20.67 -3.54
C ARG A 121 2.13 -20.18 -2.11
N PHE A 122 1.08 -20.23 -1.31
CA PHE A 122 1.09 -19.79 0.10
C PHE A 122 1.35 -20.91 1.09
N GLU A 123 1.84 -22.08 0.63
CA GLU A 123 2.22 -23.20 1.49
C GLU A 123 1.08 -23.68 2.41
N LEU A 124 -0.14 -23.73 1.87
CA LEU A 124 -1.30 -24.34 2.50
C LEU A 124 -1.44 -25.77 1.99
N GLY A 125 -0.76 -26.72 2.61
CA GLY A 125 -0.87 -28.14 2.27
C GLY A 125 -2.17 -28.79 2.79
N ASP A 126 -2.44 -30.04 2.37
CA ASP A 126 -3.64 -30.76 2.80
C ASP A 126 -3.77 -30.85 4.31
N ALA A 127 -2.65 -31.08 5.03
CA ALA A 127 -2.66 -31.14 6.50
C ALA A 127 -3.09 -29.82 7.16
N ASP A 128 -2.79 -28.67 6.51
CA ASP A 128 -3.23 -27.36 6.97
C ASP A 128 -4.70 -27.13 6.57
N LEU A 129 -5.06 -27.45 5.34
CA LEU A 129 -6.42 -27.26 4.83
C LEU A 129 -7.45 -28.13 5.56
N ASP A 130 -7.08 -29.34 6.00
CA ASP A 130 -7.98 -30.25 6.72
C ASP A 130 -8.05 -29.98 8.24
N LYS A 131 -7.29 -29.00 8.73
CA LYS A 131 -7.29 -28.55 10.12
C LYS A 131 -8.40 -27.52 10.35
N GLU A 132 -9.11 -27.60 11.49
CA GLU A 132 -10.11 -26.61 11.85
C GLU A 132 -9.52 -25.22 12.07
N VAL A 133 -10.20 -24.17 11.62
CA VAL A 133 -9.77 -22.78 11.66
C VAL A 133 -9.51 -22.25 13.06
N ARG A 134 -10.17 -22.80 14.09
CA ARG A 134 -9.89 -22.43 15.50
C ARG A 134 -8.43 -22.66 15.91
N PHE A 135 -7.73 -23.58 15.23
CA PHE A 135 -6.31 -23.87 15.47
C PHE A 135 -5.36 -23.11 14.54
N TYR A 136 -5.89 -22.24 13.67
CA TYR A 136 -5.07 -21.45 12.76
C TYR A 136 -4.37 -20.29 13.47
N SER A 137 -3.09 -20.10 13.15
CA SER A 137 -2.39 -18.86 13.46
C SER A 137 -2.99 -17.68 12.70
N ARG A 138 -2.64 -16.45 13.07
CA ARG A 138 -3.03 -15.26 12.33
C ARG A 138 -2.57 -15.34 10.87
N GLY A 139 -1.32 -15.74 10.63
CA GLY A 139 -0.76 -15.92 9.28
C GLY A 139 -1.51 -16.98 8.46
N MET A 140 -1.92 -18.11 9.04
CA MET A 140 -2.71 -19.11 8.33
C MET A 140 -4.08 -18.56 7.91
N ARG A 141 -4.76 -17.81 8.77
CA ARG A 141 -6.02 -17.12 8.40
C ARG A 141 -5.82 -16.12 7.27
N GLN A 142 -4.71 -15.38 7.31
CA GLN A 142 -4.37 -14.41 6.26
C GLN A 142 -4.12 -15.10 4.92
N LYS A 143 -3.44 -16.24 4.91
CA LYS A 143 -3.24 -17.04 3.69
C LYS A 143 -4.60 -17.50 3.10
N ILE A 144 -5.55 -17.95 3.91
CA ILE A 144 -6.92 -18.25 3.45
C ILE A 144 -7.63 -17.02 2.90
N ALA A 145 -7.46 -15.85 3.55
CA ALA A 145 -8.01 -14.58 3.06
C ALA A 145 -7.47 -14.20 1.68
N ILE A 146 -6.19 -14.45 1.44
CA ILE A 146 -5.57 -14.22 0.14
C ILE A 146 -6.13 -15.18 -0.91
N VAL A 147 -6.14 -16.49 -0.62
CA VAL A 147 -6.66 -17.49 -1.56
C VAL A 147 -8.10 -17.17 -1.97
N GLN A 148 -8.99 -16.92 -1.00
CA GLN A 148 -10.39 -16.61 -1.28
C GLN A 148 -10.58 -15.33 -2.12
N ALA A 149 -9.74 -14.32 -1.94
CA ALA A 149 -9.85 -13.06 -2.68
C ALA A 149 -9.43 -13.19 -4.15
N PHE A 150 -8.46 -14.08 -4.46
CA PHE A 150 -7.88 -14.20 -5.79
C PHE A 150 -8.33 -15.45 -6.56
N GLN A 151 -8.95 -16.46 -5.92
CA GLN A 151 -9.25 -17.76 -6.52
C GLN A 151 -10.17 -17.74 -7.74
N HIS A 152 -10.95 -16.67 -7.94
CA HIS A 152 -11.95 -16.57 -9.02
C HIS A 152 -11.57 -15.53 -10.10
N ASP A 153 -10.29 -15.14 -10.17
CA ASP A 153 -9.73 -14.21 -11.15
C ASP A 153 -10.49 -12.87 -11.21
N PRO A 154 -10.41 -12.07 -10.13
CA PRO A 154 -11.14 -10.80 -10.02
C PRO A 154 -10.57 -9.73 -10.96
N GLU A 155 -11.43 -8.82 -11.45
CA GLU A 155 -11.03 -7.66 -12.23
C GLU A 155 -10.44 -6.54 -11.36
N LEU A 156 -10.89 -6.47 -10.10
CA LEU A 156 -10.44 -5.53 -9.09
C LEU A 156 -10.25 -6.27 -7.77
N VAL A 157 -9.12 -6.03 -7.10
CA VAL A 157 -8.94 -6.47 -5.71
C VAL A 157 -8.90 -5.26 -4.78
N ILE A 158 -9.67 -5.33 -3.68
CA ILE A 158 -9.72 -4.32 -2.63
C ILE A 158 -9.19 -4.94 -1.35
N LEU A 159 -8.06 -4.46 -0.88
CA LEU A 159 -7.23 -5.09 0.13
C LEU A 159 -7.06 -4.15 1.33
N ASP A 160 -7.51 -4.57 2.51
CA ASP A 160 -7.38 -3.80 3.74
C ASP A 160 -6.31 -4.44 4.64
N GLU A 161 -5.12 -3.83 4.72
CA GLU A 161 -3.94 -4.30 5.47
C GLU A 161 -3.57 -5.78 5.18
N PRO A 162 -3.42 -6.20 3.91
CA PRO A 162 -3.40 -7.62 3.51
C PRO A 162 -2.16 -8.38 3.96
N THR A 163 -1.08 -7.71 4.31
CA THR A 163 0.21 -8.32 4.70
C THR A 163 0.32 -8.57 6.19
N GLU A 164 -0.66 -8.11 6.97
CA GLU A 164 -0.62 -8.21 8.43
C GLU A 164 -0.65 -9.69 8.90
N GLY A 165 0.39 -10.08 9.63
CA GLY A 165 0.55 -11.47 10.12
C GLY A 165 1.25 -12.42 9.17
N LEU A 166 1.67 -11.98 7.97
CA LEU A 166 2.52 -12.74 7.08
C LEU A 166 3.99 -12.62 7.49
N ASP A 167 4.74 -13.69 7.35
CA ASP A 167 6.19 -13.66 7.42
C ASP A 167 6.81 -13.02 6.16
N PRO A 168 8.10 -12.64 6.19
CA PRO A 168 8.73 -11.94 5.06
C PRO A 168 8.65 -12.69 3.72
N VAL A 169 8.79 -14.03 3.72
CA VAL A 169 8.73 -14.83 2.49
C VAL A 169 7.31 -14.81 1.90
N MET A 170 6.30 -14.94 2.76
CA MET A 170 4.92 -14.88 2.32
C MET A 170 4.51 -13.49 1.85
N LYS A 171 5.08 -12.42 2.44
CA LYS A 171 4.90 -11.05 1.95
C LYS A 171 5.45 -10.88 0.54
N GLU A 172 6.66 -11.35 0.26
CA GLU A 172 7.26 -11.30 -1.07
C GLU A 172 6.38 -12.02 -2.11
N ARG A 173 5.94 -13.26 -1.81
CA ARG A 173 5.02 -14.01 -2.68
C ARG A 173 3.69 -13.29 -2.91
N PHE A 174 3.21 -12.55 -1.92
CA PHE A 174 2.01 -11.75 -2.04
C PHE A 174 2.25 -10.52 -2.94
N MET A 175 3.38 -9.84 -2.81
CA MET A 175 3.75 -8.73 -3.71
C MET A 175 3.88 -9.20 -5.16
N ASP A 176 4.45 -10.39 -5.38
CA ASP A 176 4.50 -11.00 -6.72
C ASP A 176 3.09 -11.29 -7.26
N LEU A 177 2.16 -11.77 -6.42
CA LEU A 177 0.77 -11.98 -6.82
C LEU A 177 0.10 -10.66 -7.26
N LEU A 178 0.36 -9.54 -6.57
CA LEU A 178 -0.15 -8.23 -6.97
C LEU A 178 0.45 -7.75 -8.30
N ARG A 179 1.75 -7.95 -8.52
CA ARG A 179 2.41 -7.64 -9.80
C ARG A 179 1.82 -8.45 -10.96
N GLU A 180 1.57 -9.74 -10.74
CA GLU A 180 0.91 -10.63 -11.72
C GLU A 180 -0.53 -10.18 -12.01
N GLN A 181 -1.31 -9.81 -10.98
CA GLN A 181 -2.66 -9.29 -11.13
C GLN A 181 -2.67 -8.04 -12.04
N ARG A 182 -1.76 -7.11 -11.79
CA ARG A 182 -1.58 -5.93 -12.63
C ARG A 182 -1.14 -6.27 -14.06
N ALA A 183 -0.19 -7.18 -14.22
CA ALA A 183 0.33 -7.59 -15.53
C ALA A 183 -0.77 -8.22 -16.43
N LYS A 184 -1.79 -8.84 -15.81
CA LYS A 184 -2.99 -9.35 -16.50
C LYS A 184 -4.03 -8.26 -16.81
N GLY A 185 -3.77 -7.00 -16.44
CA GLY A 185 -4.71 -5.88 -16.59
C GLY A 185 -5.70 -5.71 -15.44
N GLY A 186 -5.56 -6.50 -14.36
CA GLY A 186 -6.37 -6.34 -13.16
C GLY A 186 -5.97 -5.11 -12.35
N THR A 187 -6.93 -4.53 -11.64
CA THR A 187 -6.74 -3.35 -10.79
C THR A 187 -6.55 -3.76 -9.34
N VAL A 188 -5.69 -3.05 -8.62
CA VAL A 188 -5.42 -3.28 -7.19
C VAL A 188 -5.65 -1.99 -6.41
N PHE A 189 -6.51 -2.06 -5.38
CA PHE A 189 -6.66 -1.02 -4.37
C PHE A 189 -6.17 -1.56 -3.03
N LEU A 190 -5.02 -1.05 -2.56
CA LEU A 190 -4.31 -1.56 -1.39
C LEU A 190 -4.28 -0.53 -0.28
N SER A 191 -4.92 -0.81 0.88
CA SER A 191 -4.68 -0.01 2.08
C SER A 191 -3.51 -0.56 2.88
N SER A 192 -2.67 0.33 3.39
CA SER A 192 -1.59 -0.01 4.32
C SER A 192 -1.26 1.16 5.25
N HIS A 193 -0.69 0.87 6.39
CA HIS A 193 0.00 1.85 7.23
C HIS A 193 1.53 1.72 7.09
N ILE A 194 1.99 0.76 6.29
CA ILE A 194 3.40 0.47 6.02
C ILE A 194 3.73 0.98 4.62
N LEU A 195 4.54 2.01 4.59
CA LEU A 195 4.84 2.73 3.38
C LEU A 195 5.66 1.90 2.37
N THR A 196 6.65 1.13 2.86
CA THR A 196 7.49 0.29 2.00
C THR A 196 6.68 -0.74 1.21
N GLU A 197 5.60 -1.26 1.77
CA GLU A 197 4.70 -2.18 1.06
C GLU A 197 3.99 -1.50 -0.13
N VAL A 198 3.60 -0.24 0.04
CA VAL A 198 2.97 0.55 -1.03
C VAL A 198 4.01 0.94 -2.09
N GLU A 199 5.24 1.30 -1.67
CA GLU A 199 6.35 1.61 -2.57
C GLU A 199 6.70 0.46 -3.52
N GLU A 200 6.64 -0.77 -3.02
CA GLU A 200 7.02 -1.95 -3.79
C GLU A 200 6.05 -2.32 -4.91
N CYS A 201 4.79 -1.89 -4.83
CA CYS A 201 3.78 -2.36 -5.77
C CYS A 201 2.87 -1.29 -6.36
N ALA A 202 2.74 -0.10 -5.74
CA ALA A 202 1.79 0.92 -6.19
C ALA A 202 2.35 1.81 -7.31
N ASP A 203 1.48 2.21 -8.23
CA ASP A 203 1.76 3.24 -9.24
C ASP A 203 1.52 4.64 -8.69
N ARG A 204 0.43 4.79 -7.94
CA ARG A 204 0.02 6.02 -7.28
C ARG A 204 -0.41 5.74 -5.85
N VAL A 205 -0.34 6.76 -5.02
CA VAL A 205 -0.74 6.66 -3.63
C VAL A 205 -1.52 7.89 -3.18
N ALA A 206 -2.59 7.66 -2.44
CA ALA A 206 -3.25 8.68 -1.63
C ALA A 206 -2.89 8.49 -0.16
N VAL A 207 -2.56 9.60 0.46
CA VAL A 207 -2.20 9.70 1.87
C VAL A 207 -3.38 10.21 2.66
N LEU A 208 -3.85 9.40 3.63
CA LEU A 208 -4.96 9.76 4.49
C LEU A 208 -4.49 10.21 5.86
N ARG A 209 -5.08 11.31 6.34
CA ARG A 209 -4.95 11.79 7.72
C ARG A 209 -6.30 12.32 8.20
N ALA A 210 -6.74 11.90 9.39
CA ALA A 210 -7.97 12.37 10.03
C ALA A 210 -9.19 12.41 9.09
N GLY A 211 -9.36 11.35 8.27
CA GLY A 211 -10.49 11.23 7.35
C GLY A 211 -10.37 12.00 6.03
N ARG A 212 -9.24 12.65 5.74
CA ARG A 212 -9.00 13.43 4.51
C ARG A 212 -7.83 12.88 3.72
N VAL A 213 -7.87 13.02 2.40
CA VAL A 213 -6.70 12.86 1.55
C VAL A 213 -5.87 14.14 1.66
N VAL A 214 -4.66 14.04 2.19
CA VAL A 214 -3.74 15.17 2.37
C VAL A 214 -2.73 15.29 1.24
N LYS A 215 -2.45 14.18 0.55
CA LYS A 215 -1.59 14.14 -0.64
C LYS A 215 -2.01 12.99 -1.54
N GLU A 216 -1.94 13.20 -2.85
CA GLU A 216 -2.07 12.16 -3.87
C GLU A 216 -1.02 12.41 -4.93
N ALA A 217 -0.23 11.39 -5.27
CA ALA A 217 0.84 11.50 -6.26
C ALA A 217 1.24 10.13 -6.83
N PRO A 218 1.87 10.09 -8.01
CA PRO A 218 2.62 8.93 -8.48
C PRO A 218 3.70 8.54 -7.46
N ILE A 219 3.95 7.24 -7.30
CA ILE A 219 4.94 6.77 -6.32
C ILE A 219 6.35 7.26 -6.68
N GLU A 220 6.65 7.39 -7.97
CA GLU A 220 7.92 7.90 -8.50
C GLU A 220 8.16 9.35 -8.07
N GLU A 221 7.14 10.22 -8.13
CA GLU A 221 7.24 11.62 -7.71
C GLU A 221 7.55 11.73 -6.22
N LEU A 222 6.97 10.86 -5.40
CA LEU A 222 7.29 10.80 -3.98
C LEU A 222 8.73 10.30 -3.74
N ALA A 223 9.25 9.45 -4.63
CA ALA A 223 10.62 8.97 -4.58
C ALA A 223 11.64 10.04 -4.99
N GLU A 224 11.34 10.83 -6.01
CA GLU A 224 12.24 11.86 -6.55
C GLU A 224 12.38 13.08 -5.63
N SER A 225 11.32 13.42 -4.89
CA SER A 225 11.34 14.55 -3.95
C SER A 225 12.13 14.28 -2.67
N ARG A 226 12.81 13.12 -2.57
CA ARG A 226 13.44 12.67 -1.32
C ARG A 226 14.71 13.44 -1.00
N VAL A 227 14.77 13.90 0.22
CA VAL A 227 16.03 14.13 0.92
C VAL A 227 16.82 12.81 0.94
N ARG A 228 18.12 12.85 0.66
CA ARG A 228 19.01 11.72 0.85
C ARG A 228 19.82 11.92 2.12
N HIS A 229 19.84 10.91 2.97
CA HIS A 229 20.76 10.86 4.10
C HIS A 229 22.13 10.42 3.58
N CYS A 230 23.04 11.34 3.59
CA CYS A 230 24.39 11.13 3.08
C CYS A 230 25.36 10.93 4.25
N VAL A 231 26.22 9.94 4.11
CA VAL A 231 27.37 9.70 4.99
C VAL A 231 28.62 9.68 4.13
N VAL A 232 29.53 10.59 4.38
CA VAL A 232 30.85 10.65 3.73
C VAL A 232 31.92 10.30 4.74
N THR A 233 32.79 9.36 4.41
CA THR A 233 34.00 9.07 5.16
C THR A 233 35.20 9.52 4.34
N PHE A 234 35.99 10.43 4.86
CA PHE A 234 37.19 10.95 4.20
C PHE A 234 38.39 10.04 4.46
N LYS A 235 39.37 9.99 3.53
CA LYS A 235 40.66 9.29 3.72
C LYS A 235 41.52 10.06 4.71
N GLU A 236 41.52 11.37 4.58
CA GLU A 236 42.18 12.32 5.47
C GLU A 236 41.15 13.42 5.75
N PRO A 237 41.03 13.92 6.98
CA PRO A 237 40.11 15.00 7.30
C PRO A 237 40.36 16.20 6.38
N PRO A 238 39.34 16.73 5.69
CA PRO A 238 39.50 17.94 4.90
C PRO A 238 39.76 19.14 5.82
N ASP A 239 40.54 20.11 5.35
CA ASP A 239 40.84 21.33 6.10
C ASP A 239 39.59 22.13 6.44
N ASP A 240 38.59 22.07 5.56
CA ASP A 240 37.25 22.62 5.77
C ASP A 240 36.18 21.79 5.10
N LEU A 241 34.92 22.02 5.43
CA LEU A 241 33.76 21.33 4.83
C LEU A 241 33.10 22.13 3.71
N SER A 242 33.81 23.12 3.13
CA SER A 242 33.28 23.97 2.04
C SER A 242 32.90 23.19 0.79
N VAL A 243 33.42 21.97 0.64
CA VAL A 243 32.99 21.03 -0.40
C VAL A 243 31.50 20.67 -0.28
N LEU A 244 30.94 20.71 0.92
CA LEU A 244 29.53 20.46 1.23
C LEU A 244 28.68 21.76 1.30
N ASP A 245 29.26 22.91 1.00
CA ASP A 245 28.51 24.15 0.85
C ASP A 245 27.83 24.18 -0.53
N LEU A 246 26.75 23.45 -0.61
CA LEU A 246 25.91 23.24 -1.79
C LEU A 246 24.46 23.53 -1.43
N GLU A 247 23.75 24.15 -2.39
CA GLU A 247 22.30 24.27 -2.30
C GLU A 247 21.67 22.88 -2.16
N GLY A 248 20.79 22.73 -1.16
CA GLY A 248 20.15 21.46 -0.85
C GLY A 248 20.84 20.62 0.23
N VAL A 249 22.03 21.01 0.70
CA VAL A 249 22.65 20.40 1.89
C VAL A 249 22.04 21.00 3.16
N SER A 250 21.68 20.14 4.10
CA SER A 250 21.13 20.53 5.41
C SER A 250 21.52 19.51 6.48
N ASN A 251 21.26 19.82 7.74
CA ASN A 251 21.50 18.94 8.89
C ASN A 251 22.93 18.38 8.98
N LEU A 252 23.93 19.17 8.58
CA LEU A 252 25.34 18.77 8.60
C LEU A 252 25.77 18.46 10.03
N ARG A 253 26.28 17.23 10.26
CA ARG A 253 26.74 16.72 11.56
C ARG A 253 27.91 15.78 11.37
N GLY A 254 28.76 15.67 12.36
CA GLY A 254 29.88 14.73 12.38
C GLY A 254 31.18 15.39 12.82
N ASP A 255 32.24 14.59 12.84
CA ASP A 255 33.61 15.03 13.02
C ASP A 255 34.29 15.17 11.66
N SER A 256 35.58 15.52 11.68
CA SER A 256 36.36 15.76 10.47
C SER A 256 36.58 14.50 9.60
N GLU A 257 36.40 13.29 10.12
CA GLU A 257 36.60 12.04 9.37
C GLU A 257 35.30 11.48 8.80
N VAL A 258 34.16 11.58 9.54
CA VAL A 258 32.85 11.07 9.12
C VAL A 258 31.83 12.18 9.23
N VAL A 259 31.29 12.59 8.09
CA VAL A 259 30.29 13.66 8.00
C VAL A 259 28.97 13.09 7.53
N ARG A 260 27.90 13.43 8.22
CA ARG A 260 26.49 13.11 7.90
C ARG A 260 25.74 14.38 7.57
N PHE A 261 24.95 14.33 6.51
CA PHE A 261 24.13 15.46 6.10
C PHE A 261 22.94 14.97 5.27
N ASP A 262 21.95 15.81 5.17
CA ASP A 262 20.82 15.60 4.29
C ASP A 262 21.07 16.38 2.99
N TYR A 263 20.77 15.76 1.85
CA TYR A 263 20.89 16.38 0.54
C TYR A 263 19.63 16.28 -0.28
N ARG A 264 19.17 17.41 -0.81
CA ARG A 264 18.05 17.51 -1.75
C ARG A 264 18.57 18.19 -3.03
N GLY A 265 18.93 17.42 -4.02
CA GLY A 265 19.46 17.94 -5.28
C GLY A 265 19.95 16.84 -6.21
N ASP A 266 20.56 17.25 -7.33
CA ASP A 266 21.16 16.30 -8.29
C ASP A 266 22.40 15.63 -7.68
N MET A 267 22.31 14.30 -7.53
CA MET A 267 23.40 13.48 -6.99
C MET A 267 24.68 13.58 -7.84
N GLY A 268 24.57 13.82 -9.14
CA GLY A 268 25.73 14.01 -10.00
C GLY A 268 26.56 15.24 -9.58
N ILE A 269 25.91 16.32 -9.16
CA ILE A 269 26.58 17.52 -8.67
C ILE A 269 27.30 17.22 -7.35
N LEU A 270 26.63 16.53 -6.42
CA LEU A 270 27.22 16.14 -5.15
C LEU A 270 28.43 15.22 -5.34
N ILE A 271 28.30 14.17 -6.16
CA ILE A 271 29.37 13.22 -6.45
C ILE A 271 30.56 13.92 -7.12
N ALA A 272 30.32 14.83 -8.05
CA ALA A 272 31.37 15.59 -8.72
C ALA A 272 32.17 16.48 -7.72
N ARG A 273 31.51 17.07 -6.75
CA ARG A 273 32.15 17.83 -5.67
C ARG A 273 32.99 16.95 -4.75
N LEU A 274 32.43 15.81 -4.34
CA LEU A 274 33.10 14.85 -3.46
C LEU A 274 34.29 14.17 -4.13
N ALA A 275 34.31 14.00 -5.45
CA ALA A 275 35.43 13.41 -6.18
C ALA A 275 36.73 14.20 -6.04
N GLY A 276 36.66 15.49 -5.73
CA GLY A 276 37.84 16.35 -5.53
C GLY A 276 38.50 16.25 -4.14
N VAL A 277 37.87 15.57 -3.19
CA VAL A 277 38.30 15.57 -1.78
C VAL A 277 38.43 14.14 -1.25
N GLY A 278 39.49 13.48 -1.42
CA GLY A 278 39.91 12.20 -0.85
C GLY A 278 38.86 11.36 -0.10
N VAL A 279 37.72 11.08 -0.73
CA VAL A 279 36.65 10.25 -0.13
C VAL A 279 37.08 8.79 -0.03
N ARG A 280 36.91 8.19 1.14
CA ARG A 280 37.13 6.76 1.40
C ARG A 280 35.88 5.95 1.12
N ASP A 281 34.73 6.45 1.59
CA ASP A 281 33.42 5.80 1.45
C ASP A 281 32.32 6.84 1.35
N PHE A 282 31.28 6.53 0.60
CA PHE A 282 30.10 7.40 0.44
C PHE A 282 28.84 6.54 0.38
N VAL A 283 27.95 6.77 1.31
CA VAL A 283 26.62 6.16 1.36
C VAL A 283 25.58 7.26 1.21
N ALA A 284 24.63 7.09 0.29
CA ALA A 284 23.51 7.99 0.10
C ALA A 284 22.21 7.18 0.07
N GLU A 285 21.58 7.08 1.21
CA GLU A 285 20.28 6.41 1.34
C GLU A 285 19.16 7.42 1.10
N PRO A 286 18.17 7.10 0.27
CA PRO A 286 16.97 7.93 0.21
C PRO A 286 16.39 8.04 1.60
N ALA A 287 16.03 9.25 2.03
CA ALA A 287 15.20 9.41 3.22
C ALA A 287 14.00 8.48 3.09
N SER A 288 13.70 7.71 4.11
CA SER A 288 12.54 6.84 4.05
C SER A 288 11.32 7.71 3.73
N LEU A 289 10.39 7.22 2.89
CA LEU A 289 9.12 7.91 2.69
C LEU A 289 8.42 8.17 4.03
N ARG A 290 8.77 7.42 5.08
CA ARG A 290 8.33 7.68 6.45
C ARG A 290 8.75 9.07 6.94
N GLU A 291 9.94 9.54 6.57
CA GLU A 291 10.43 10.88 6.93
C GLU A 291 9.82 11.96 6.05
N ALA A 292 9.71 11.72 4.73
CA ALA A 292 8.93 12.59 3.84
C ALA A 292 7.45 12.64 4.26
N PHE A 293 6.94 11.55 4.82
CA PHE A 293 5.61 11.45 5.42
C PHE A 293 5.51 12.29 6.69
N PHE A 294 6.51 12.24 7.56
CA PHE A 294 6.55 13.06 8.78
C PHE A 294 6.64 14.54 8.45
N GLU A 295 7.31 14.96 7.37
CA GLU A 295 7.31 16.37 6.92
C GLU A 295 5.91 16.82 6.50
N VAL A 296 5.14 15.99 5.77
CA VAL A 296 3.73 16.25 5.44
C VAL A 296 2.86 16.26 6.71
N TYR A 297 3.21 15.43 7.71
CA TYR A 297 2.52 15.40 9.00
C TYR A 297 2.89 16.56 9.93
N ALA A 298 4.13 17.03 9.90
CA ALA A 298 4.62 18.12 10.76
C ALA A 298 4.38 19.53 10.17
N GLY A 299 4.22 19.64 8.85
CA GLY A 299 4.12 20.93 8.15
C GLY A 299 2.83 21.72 8.38
N GLU A 300 1.79 21.11 9.00
CA GLU A 300 0.51 21.76 9.29
C GLU A 300 0.31 22.15 10.78
N GLU A 301 1.31 22.00 11.62
CA GLU A 301 1.30 22.49 13.01
C GLU A 301 1.91 23.91 13.18
N ARG A 302 2.05 24.68 12.08
CA ARG A 302 2.50 26.07 12.16
C ARG A 302 1.45 27.05 11.64
#